data_560befe2b3a90c9fdbfcbfbb97f9d233
#
_entry.id   560befe2b3a90c9fdbfcbfbb97f9d233
#
_cell.length_a   1.000
_cell.length_b   1.000
_cell.length_c   1.000
_cell.angle_alpha   90.00
_cell.angle_beta   90.00
_cell.angle_gamma   90.00
#
_symmetry.space_group_name_H-M   'P 1'
#
loop_
_entity.id
_entity.type
_entity.pdbx_description
1 polymer ?
#
loop_
_entity_poly.entity_id
_entity_poly.type
_entity_poly.pdbx_seq_one_letter_code
_entity_poly.pdbx_strand_id
1 'polypeptide(L)'
;MERIRSAGKSSLIAELADRVGEGRSVTVDNPSEVNVAPATVIGGKPVIEPVNTPGRVIVKCNKDFVLLDENVEVIEVKNGVCNDEVFDEWKMEEYVRLRELIVGDECFQFVKDLRIVGLNALEKVEIGRQCFCKASGGVFEMRDCEKVKSVRIGDGSFVGVVSVVFESECFDEVLME
;
A
#
# COMPACT_ATOMS: atom_id res chain seq x y z
N MET A 1 0.43 -0.12 -33.86
CA MET A 1 0.27 -1.07 -32.73
C MET A 1 1.63 -1.18 -32.05
N GLU A 2 1.90 -0.30 -31.09
CA GLU A 2 3.11 -0.38 -30.27
C GLU A 2 2.76 -1.06 -28.95
N ARG A 3 3.48 -2.14 -28.68
CA ARG A 3 3.40 -2.85 -27.40
C ARG A 3 4.15 -2.02 -26.34
N ILE A 4 3.44 -1.47 -25.40
CA ILE A 4 4.05 -0.92 -24.19
C ILE A 4 4.59 -2.11 -23.40
N ARG A 5 5.91 -2.23 -23.34
CA ARG A 5 6.60 -3.22 -22.52
C ARG A 5 6.49 -2.76 -21.08
N SER A 6 6.15 -3.69 -20.20
CA SER A 6 6.22 -3.58 -18.75
C SER A 6 7.51 -2.86 -18.32
N ALA A 7 7.37 -1.62 -17.90
CA ALA A 7 8.45 -0.90 -17.26
C ALA A 7 8.38 -1.23 -15.75
N GLY A 8 9.43 -1.88 -15.24
CA GLY A 8 9.55 -2.18 -13.81
C GLY A 8 9.60 -0.93 -12.94
N LYS A 9 9.62 -1.11 -11.61
CA LYS A 9 9.69 -0.06 -10.56
C LYS A 9 10.56 1.16 -10.90
N SER A 10 11.64 0.97 -11.64
CA SER A 10 12.55 2.05 -12.07
C SER A 10 11.90 3.11 -12.94
N SER A 11 10.86 2.78 -13.70
CA SER A 11 10.19 3.73 -14.60
C SER A 11 9.22 4.64 -13.85
N LEU A 12 8.47 4.09 -12.87
CA LEU A 12 7.57 4.88 -12.02
C LEU A 12 8.34 5.83 -11.10
N ILE A 13 9.50 5.39 -10.58
CA ILE A 13 10.38 6.21 -9.76
C ILE A 13 10.99 7.36 -10.58
N ALA A 14 11.38 7.12 -11.83
CA ALA A 14 11.91 8.15 -12.72
C ALA A 14 10.84 9.20 -13.09
N GLU A 15 9.61 8.77 -13.33
CA GLU A 15 8.51 9.65 -13.71
C GLU A 15 8.01 10.52 -12.54
N LEU A 16 8.07 9.99 -11.31
CA LEU A 16 7.80 10.76 -10.08
C LEU A 16 8.94 11.73 -9.74
N ALA A 17 10.19 11.40 -10.05
CA ALA A 17 11.34 12.26 -9.82
C ALA A 17 11.38 13.46 -10.77
N ASP A 18 10.97 13.30 -12.03
CA ASP A 18 10.96 14.37 -13.04
C ASP A 18 9.89 15.45 -12.78
N ARG A 19 8.85 15.12 -12.01
CA ARG A 19 7.79 16.08 -11.65
C ARG A 19 8.05 16.89 -10.38
N VAL A 20 9.08 16.55 -9.61
CA VAL A 20 9.52 17.35 -8.46
C VAL A 20 10.68 18.24 -8.92
N GLY A 21 10.32 19.45 -9.34
CA GLY A 21 11.22 20.44 -9.90
C GLY A 21 12.51 20.67 -9.10
N GLU A 22 13.52 20.93 -9.86
CA GLU A 22 14.89 21.40 -9.60
C GLU A 22 15.15 22.02 -8.24
N GLY A 23 16.15 21.46 -7.55
CA GLY A 23 16.92 22.16 -6.54
C GLY A 23 16.92 21.54 -5.16
N ARG A 24 17.79 20.54 -4.98
CA ARG A 24 18.70 20.42 -3.85
C ARG A 24 19.48 19.10 -3.96
N SER A 25 20.77 19.21 -4.19
CA SER A 25 21.72 18.12 -4.00
C SER A 25 21.74 17.75 -2.52
N VAL A 26 21.44 16.50 -2.18
CA VAL A 26 21.68 15.93 -0.87
C VAL A 26 22.92 15.06 -1.01
N THR A 27 24.03 15.54 -0.49
CA THR A 27 25.22 14.72 -0.23
C THR A 27 24.92 13.79 0.92
N VAL A 28 25.01 12.48 0.68
CA VAL A 28 24.91 11.46 1.73
C VAL A 28 26.29 11.27 2.32
N ASP A 29 26.55 11.88 3.46
CA ASP A 29 27.69 11.57 4.30
C ASP A 29 27.32 10.50 5.33
N ASN A 30 28.02 9.38 5.22
CA ASN A 30 28.41 8.34 6.19
C ASN A 30 27.40 7.83 7.24
N PRO A 31 27.12 6.52 7.27
CA PRO A 31 26.22 5.90 8.22
C PRO A 31 26.96 5.52 9.52
N SER A 32 27.08 6.45 10.45
CA SER A 32 27.51 6.13 11.81
C SER A 32 27.18 7.28 12.75
N GLU A 33 25.92 7.47 13.06
CA GLU A 33 25.46 8.09 14.31
C GLU A 33 23.93 8.02 14.38
N VAL A 34 23.45 7.12 15.23
CA VAL A 34 22.05 7.08 15.65
C VAL A 34 21.84 8.27 16.58
N ASN A 35 21.38 9.38 16.05
CA ASN A 35 21.02 10.54 16.85
C ASN A 35 19.55 10.41 17.26
N VAL A 36 19.33 9.93 18.48
CA VAL A 36 18.00 9.91 19.11
C VAL A 36 17.69 11.35 19.50
N ALA A 37 16.81 12.00 18.74
CA ALA A 37 16.30 13.32 19.10
C ALA A 37 15.53 13.23 20.43
N PRO A 38 15.69 14.21 21.38
CA PRO A 38 15.03 14.19 22.68
C PRO A 38 13.52 14.39 22.48
N ALA A 39 12.74 13.47 23.07
CA ALA A 39 11.29 13.57 23.13
C ALA A 39 10.88 14.83 23.89
N THR A 40 10.15 15.73 23.26
CA THR A 40 9.54 16.88 23.94
C THR A 40 8.32 16.37 24.71
N VAL A 41 8.46 16.28 26.03
CA VAL A 41 7.38 15.90 26.95
C VAL A 41 6.52 17.15 27.20
N ILE A 42 5.36 17.24 26.59
CA ILE A 42 4.28 18.13 27.00
C ILE A 42 3.14 17.22 27.47
N GLY A 43 2.98 17.11 28.80
CA GLY A 43 1.86 16.63 29.59
C GLY A 43 0.79 15.74 28.91
N GLY A 44 1.18 14.60 28.39
CA GLY A 44 0.28 13.59 27.82
C GLY A 44 1.07 12.29 27.61
N LYS A 45 0.40 11.13 27.72
CA LYS A 45 1.01 9.84 27.38
C LYS A 45 1.83 9.96 26.11
N PRO A 46 3.06 9.41 26.04
CA PRO A 46 3.82 9.44 24.81
C PRO A 46 3.02 8.71 23.72
N VAL A 47 2.57 9.46 22.73
CA VAL A 47 2.08 8.88 21.47
C VAL A 47 3.33 8.40 20.77
N ILE A 48 3.66 7.13 20.96
CA ILE A 48 4.70 6.47 20.16
C ILE A 48 4.10 6.37 18.75
N GLU A 49 4.48 7.30 17.87
CA GLU A 49 4.17 7.14 16.47
C GLU A 49 4.83 5.82 16.01
N PRO A 50 4.08 4.95 15.33
CA PRO A 50 4.65 3.71 14.84
C PRO A 50 5.79 4.03 13.87
N VAL A 51 6.98 3.60 14.23
CA VAL A 51 8.21 3.73 13.42
C VAL A 51 8.24 2.58 12.42
N ASN A 52 8.78 2.81 11.24
CA ASN A 52 9.10 1.72 10.33
C ASN A 52 10.08 0.78 11.02
N THR A 53 9.62 -0.42 11.34
CA THR A 53 10.45 -1.51 11.84
C THR A 53 10.85 -2.39 10.65
N PRO A 54 11.92 -3.19 10.74
CA PRO A 54 12.25 -4.14 9.69
C PRO A 54 11.01 -4.95 9.29
N GLY A 55 10.69 -4.96 7.99
CA GLY A 55 9.51 -5.62 7.45
C GLY A 55 8.18 -4.85 7.57
N ARG A 56 8.12 -3.72 8.28
CA ARG A 56 6.89 -2.89 8.36
C ARG A 56 7.11 -1.54 7.69
N VAL A 57 6.26 -1.21 6.74
CA VAL A 57 6.25 0.10 6.06
C VAL A 57 4.93 0.82 6.34
N ILE A 58 5.04 2.07 6.80
CA ILE A 58 3.91 2.95 7.02
C ILE A 58 3.90 4.00 5.91
N VAL A 59 2.88 3.96 5.08
CA VAL A 59 2.66 4.88 3.97
C VAL A 59 1.84 6.07 4.49
N LYS A 60 2.47 7.22 4.62
CA LYS A 60 1.86 8.48 5.06
C LYS A 60 1.65 9.46 3.90
N CYS A 61 2.29 9.21 2.78
CA CYS A 61 2.16 9.97 1.53
C CYS A 61 2.60 9.12 0.34
N ASN A 62 2.30 9.59 -0.88
CA ASN A 62 2.64 8.87 -2.11
C ASN A 62 4.13 8.52 -2.26
N LYS A 63 5.02 9.35 -1.69
CA LYS A 63 6.47 9.11 -1.76
C LYS A 63 6.92 7.89 -0.96
N ASP A 64 6.17 7.51 0.06
CA ASP A 64 6.55 6.39 0.91
C ASP A 64 6.40 5.04 0.18
N PHE A 65 5.72 5.01 -0.97
CA PHE A 65 5.63 3.82 -1.83
C PHE A 65 6.98 3.29 -2.30
N VAL A 66 8.00 4.16 -2.40
CA VAL A 66 9.37 3.73 -2.77
C VAL A 66 10.02 2.86 -1.70
N LEU A 67 9.47 2.85 -0.48
CA LEU A 67 9.96 2.04 0.64
C LEU A 67 9.43 0.60 0.59
N LEU A 68 8.44 0.32 -0.27
CA LEU A 68 7.88 -1.01 -0.44
C LEU A 68 8.82 -1.85 -1.32
N ASP A 69 9.25 -2.98 -0.80
CA ASP A 69 10.08 -3.96 -1.51
C ASP A 69 9.61 -5.39 -1.21
N GLU A 70 10.28 -6.38 -1.79
CA GLU A 70 9.95 -7.79 -1.60
C GLU A 70 10.12 -8.32 -0.16
N ASN A 71 10.75 -7.55 0.73
CA ASN A 71 10.97 -7.93 2.13
C ASN A 71 9.90 -7.39 3.06
N VAL A 72 8.95 -6.60 2.54
CA VAL A 72 7.89 -6.05 3.37
C VAL A 72 6.98 -7.18 3.90
N GLU A 73 6.72 -7.14 5.20
CA GLU A 73 5.83 -8.07 5.89
C GLU A 73 4.50 -7.42 6.28
N VAL A 74 4.51 -6.12 6.56
CA VAL A 74 3.33 -5.35 6.93
C VAL A 74 3.31 -4.04 6.16
N ILE A 75 2.22 -3.78 5.45
CA ILE A 75 1.94 -2.50 4.81
C ILE A 75 0.80 -1.83 5.57
N GLU A 76 1.04 -0.65 6.09
CA GLU A 76 0.02 0.19 6.72
C GLU A 76 -0.09 1.52 5.98
N VAL A 77 -1.22 1.76 5.34
CA VAL A 77 -1.51 3.00 4.62
C VAL A 77 -2.39 3.88 5.50
N LYS A 78 -1.97 5.11 5.76
CA LYS A 78 -2.75 6.06 6.55
C LYS A 78 -3.93 6.62 5.76
N ASN A 79 -4.93 7.16 6.47
CA ASN A 79 -6.15 7.68 5.86
C ASN A 79 -5.85 8.80 4.84
N GLY A 80 -6.61 8.84 3.76
CA GLY A 80 -6.63 9.92 2.79
C GLY A 80 -5.40 10.01 1.89
N VAL A 81 -4.56 8.97 1.81
CA VAL A 81 -3.34 8.98 0.98
C VAL A 81 -3.48 8.13 -0.27
N CYS A 82 -2.51 8.29 -1.18
CA CYS A 82 -2.46 7.55 -2.46
C CYS A 82 -3.66 7.84 -3.37
N ASN A 83 -4.14 9.08 -3.35
CA ASN A 83 -5.27 9.57 -4.14
C ASN A 83 -4.83 10.37 -5.38
N ASP A 84 -3.63 10.15 -5.88
CA ASP A 84 -3.17 10.75 -7.12
C ASP A 84 -3.65 9.89 -8.31
N GLU A 85 -4.13 10.52 -9.38
CA GLU A 85 -4.63 9.85 -10.58
C GLU A 85 -3.55 9.04 -11.33
N VAL A 86 -2.28 9.22 -10.97
CA VAL A 86 -1.19 8.38 -11.50
C VAL A 86 -1.18 6.96 -10.93
N PHE A 87 -1.87 6.73 -9.80
CA PHE A 87 -2.06 5.41 -9.23
C PHE A 87 -3.33 4.79 -9.82
N ASP A 88 -3.23 4.16 -10.98
CA ASP A 88 -4.35 3.49 -11.65
C ASP A 88 -4.39 1.99 -11.39
N GLU A 89 -3.26 1.39 -11.02
CA GLU A 89 -3.14 -0.05 -10.71
C GLU A 89 -2.19 -0.26 -9.52
N TRP A 90 -2.55 -1.18 -8.63
CA TRP A 90 -1.64 -1.64 -7.58
C TRP A 90 -1.39 -3.14 -7.70
N LYS A 91 -0.20 -3.46 -8.20
CA LYS A 91 0.29 -4.85 -8.31
C LYS A 91 1.01 -5.25 -7.04
N MET A 92 0.56 -6.32 -6.42
CA MET A 92 1.09 -6.78 -5.14
C MET A 92 1.92 -8.07 -5.26
N GLU A 93 2.08 -8.62 -6.44
CA GLU A 93 2.75 -9.92 -6.68
C GLU A 93 4.20 -9.96 -6.19
N GLU A 94 4.84 -8.79 -6.06
CA GLU A 94 6.23 -8.68 -5.58
C GLU A 94 6.36 -8.83 -4.06
N TYR A 95 5.27 -8.63 -3.30
CA TYR A 95 5.33 -8.61 -1.83
C TYR A 95 5.13 -10.01 -1.25
N VAL A 96 5.95 -10.96 -1.66
CA VAL A 96 5.82 -12.39 -1.31
C VAL A 96 5.91 -12.69 0.19
N ARG A 97 6.44 -11.78 0.98
CA ARG A 97 6.54 -11.89 2.45
C ARG A 97 5.44 -11.15 3.19
N LEU A 98 4.56 -10.46 2.46
CA LEU A 98 3.49 -9.68 3.07
C LEU A 98 2.56 -10.57 3.88
N ARG A 99 2.40 -10.24 5.16
CA ARG A 99 1.52 -10.91 6.12
C ARG A 99 0.26 -10.10 6.42
N GLU A 100 0.41 -8.77 6.49
CA GLU A 100 -0.70 -7.89 6.79
C GLU A 100 -0.75 -6.71 5.83
N LEU A 101 -1.91 -6.49 5.25
CA LEU A 101 -2.25 -5.30 4.47
C LEU A 101 -3.33 -4.51 5.21
N ILE A 102 -3.01 -3.30 5.63
CA ILE A 102 -3.91 -2.41 6.34
C ILE A 102 -3.99 -1.10 5.55
N VAL A 103 -5.15 -0.81 4.99
CA VAL A 103 -5.42 0.41 4.24
C VAL A 103 -6.42 1.24 5.03
N GLY A 104 -6.07 2.48 5.32
CA GLY A 104 -6.93 3.43 6.01
C GLY A 104 -8.11 3.90 5.14
N ASP A 105 -8.95 4.75 5.71
CA ASP A 105 -10.12 5.32 5.02
C ASP A 105 -9.70 6.25 3.87
N GLU A 106 -10.52 6.33 2.82
CA GLU A 106 -10.40 7.27 1.70
C GLU A 106 -9.06 7.18 0.95
N CYS A 107 -8.49 5.97 0.81
CA CYS A 107 -7.23 5.72 0.12
C CYS A 107 -7.46 5.17 -1.29
N PHE A 108 -6.47 5.37 -2.17
CA PHE A 108 -6.45 4.77 -3.52
C PHE A 108 -7.73 5.00 -4.33
N GLN A 109 -8.35 6.16 -4.20
CA GLN A 109 -9.67 6.41 -4.79
C GLN A 109 -9.72 6.25 -6.30
N PHE A 110 -8.59 6.46 -6.99
CA PHE A 110 -8.48 6.38 -8.46
C PHE A 110 -7.89 5.07 -8.97
N VAL A 111 -7.44 4.18 -8.08
CA VAL A 111 -6.94 2.86 -8.48
C VAL A 111 -8.09 2.01 -9.01
N LYS A 112 -7.94 1.51 -10.24
CA LYS A 112 -8.94 0.67 -10.91
C LYS A 112 -8.79 -0.78 -10.51
N ASP A 113 -7.55 -1.29 -10.61
CA ASP A 113 -7.27 -2.70 -10.43
C ASP A 113 -6.43 -2.91 -9.17
N LEU A 114 -6.96 -3.70 -8.25
CA LEU A 114 -6.22 -4.25 -7.12
C LEU A 114 -6.19 -5.76 -7.25
N ARG A 115 -4.99 -6.31 -7.41
CA ARG A 115 -4.77 -7.76 -7.54
C ARG A 115 -3.86 -8.27 -6.45
N ILE A 116 -4.40 -9.14 -5.62
CA ILE A 116 -3.71 -9.81 -4.53
C ILE A 116 -3.68 -11.30 -4.90
N VAL A 117 -2.63 -11.71 -5.59
CA VAL A 117 -2.54 -13.07 -6.16
C VAL A 117 -1.25 -13.75 -5.72
N GLY A 118 -1.36 -14.99 -5.22
CA GLY A 118 -0.21 -15.83 -4.88
C GLY A 118 0.57 -15.37 -3.64
N LEU A 119 -0.02 -14.52 -2.79
CA LEU A 119 0.63 -14.05 -1.57
C LEU A 119 0.46 -15.06 -0.42
N ASN A 120 1.23 -16.14 -0.49
CA ASN A 120 1.11 -17.27 0.44
C ASN A 120 1.54 -16.97 1.89
N ALA A 121 2.12 -15.80 2.16
CA ALA A 121 2.39 -15.35 3.53
C ALA A 121 1.27 -14.48 4.11
N LEU A 122 0.36 -13.98 3.27
CA LEU A 122 -0.68 -13.03 3.66
C LEU A 122 -1.69 -13.70 4.60
N GLU A 123 -1.89 -13.10 5.76
CA GLU A 123 -2.78 -13.59 6.81
C GLU A 123 -4.00 -12.68 7.00
N LYS A 124 -3.84 -11.37 6.74
CA LYS A 124 -4.85 -10.37 7.05
C LYS A 124 -4.90 -9.27 6.00
N VAL A 125 -6.12 -8.90 5.61
CA VAL A 125 -6.40 -7.73 4.75
C VAL A 125 -7.47 -6.88 5.43
N GLU A 126 -7.16 -5.62 5.67
CA GLU A 126 -8.13 -4.61 6.11
C GLU A 126 -8.09 -3.43 5.15
N ILE A 127 -9.23 -3.10 4.57
CA ILE A 127 -9.43 -1.95 3.69
C ILE A 127 -10.50 -1.07 4.34
N GLY A 128 -10.14 0.18 4.60
CA GLY A 128 -11.02 1.16 5.20
C GLY A 128 -12.17 1.58 4.28
N ARG A 129 -12.92 2.58 4.71
CA ARG A 129 -14.09 3.08 3.99
C ARG A 129 -13.69 3.95 2.81
N GLN A 130 -14.54 3.97 1.77
CA GLN A 130 -14.40 4.83 0.59
C GLN A 130 -13.04 4.69 -0.12
N CYS A 131 -12.47 3.50 -0.10
CA CYS A 131 -11.28 3.16 -0.85
C CYS A 131 -11.65 2.66 -2.25
N PHE A 132 -10.79 2.91 -3.26
CA PHE A 132 -11.00 2.42 -4.63
C PHE A 132 -12.38 2.79 -5.21
N CYS A 133 -12.92 3.97 -4.88
CA CYS A 133 -14.32 4.29 -5.10
C CYS A 133 -14.58 5.26 -6.26
N LYS A 134 -13.56 5.91 -6.83
CA LYS A 134 -13.73 6.88 -7.92
C LYS A 134 -13.38 6.33 -9.30
N ALA A 135 -12.69 5.21 -9.36
CA ALA A 135 -12.42 4.53 -10.60
C ALA A 135 -13.63 3.71 -11.05
N SER A 136 -13.89 3.67 -12.35
CA SER A 136 -14.95 2.84 -12.93
C SER A 136 -14.35 1.77 -13.85
N GLY A 137 -14.99 0.60 -13.87
CA GLY A 137 -14.59 -0.49 -14.77
C GLY A 137 -13.42 -1.34 -14.29
N GLY A 138 -13.01 -1.20 -13.03
CA GLY A 138 -11.88 -1.93 -12.45
C GLY A 138 -12.20 -3.33 -11.95
N VAL A 139 -11.18 -4.03 -11.48
CA VAL A 139 -11.26 -5.39 -10.94
C VAL A 139 -10.62 -5.43 -9.55
N PHE A 140 -11.34 -6.00 -8.60
CA PHE A 140 -10.75 -6.47 -7.36
C PHE A 140 -10.61 -7.99 -7.41
N GLU A 141 -9.39 -8.47 -7.28
CA GLU A 141 -9.08 -9.89 -7.38
C GLU A 141 -8.19 -10.34 -6.22
N MET A 142 -8.63 -11.37 -5.52
CA MET A 142 -7.86 -12.01 -4.48
C MET A 142 -7.90 -13.52 -4.67
N ARG A 143 -6.76 -14.12 -5.04
CA ARG A 143 -6.63 -15.55 -5.34
C ARG A 143 -5.33 -16.13 -4.82
N ASP A 144 -5.32 -17.45 -4.63
CA ASP A 144 -4.14 -18.21 -4.31
C ASP A 144 -3.39 -17.66 -3.08
N CYS A 145 -4.14 -17.24 -2.06
CA CYS A 145 -3.62 -16.72 -0.80
C CYS A 145 -3.91 -17.70 0.34
N GLU A 146 -3.08 -18.74 0.48
CA GLU A 146 -3.38 -19.91 1.30
C GLU A 146 -3.48 -19.66 2.81
N LYS A 147 -2.95 -18.54 3.32
CA LYS A 147 -2.92 -18.24 4.75
C LYS A 147 -3.87 -17.13 5.18
N VAL A 148 -4.62 -16.55 4.26
CA VAL A 148 -5.54 -15.47 4.62
C VAL A 148 -6.67 -16.01 5.48
N LYS A 149 -6.80 -15.42 6.67
CA LYS A 149 -7.84 -15.75 7.65
C LYS A 149 -8.94 -14.72 7.69
N SER A 150 -8.58 -13.43 7.54
CA SER A 150 -9.53 -12.34 7.67
C SER A 150 -9.37 -11.31 6.56
N VAL A 151 -10.49 -11.00 5.92
CA VAL A 151 -10.62 -9.91 4.95
C VAL A 151 -11.74 -8.99 5.42
N ARG A 152 -11.43 -7.71 5.64
CA ARG A 152 -12.40 -6.67 5.98
C ARG A 152 -12.35 -5.55 4.97
N ILE A 153 -13.50 -5.15 4.46
CA ILE A 153 -13.65 -4.08 3.50
C ILE A 153 -14.74 -3.14 4.01
N GLY A 154 -14.36 -1.89 4.26
CA GLY A 154 -15.25 -0.87 4.77
C GLY A 154 -16.23 -0.32 3.72
N ASP A 155 -17.30 0.27 4.23
CA ASP A 155 -18.41 0.81 3.45
C ASP A 155 -17.96 1.78 2.34
N GLY A 156 -18.63 1.70 1.20
CA GLY A 156 -18.36 2.57 0.04
C GLY A 156 -17.05 2.28 -0.69
N SER A 157 -16.34 1.20 -0.35
CA SER A 157 -15.14 0.79 -1.07
C SER A 157 -15.48 -0.04 -2.30
N PHE A 158 -14.62 0.07 -3.34
CA PHE A 158 -14.81 -0.62 -4.63
C PHE A 158 -16.10 -0.28 -5.36
N VAL A 159 -16.67 0.90 -5.12
CA VAL A 159 -17.83 1.39 -5.88
C VAL A 159 -17.42 1.62 -7.32
N GLY A 160 -18.05 0.92 -8.25
CA GLY A 160 -17.74 1.04 -9.68
C GLY A 160 -16.78 -0.01 -10.24
N VAL A 161 -16.26 -0.93 -9.43
CA VAL A 161 -15.60 -2.13 -9.98
C VAL A 161 -16.61 -3.01 -10.70
N VAL A 162 -16.19 -3.63 -11.79
CA VAL A 162 -17.05 -4.51 -12.59
C VAL A 162 -16.94 -5.97 -12.19
N SER A 163 -15.87 -6.31 -11.46
CA SER A 163 -15.63 -7.68 -11.02
C SER A 163 -14.96 -7.69 -9.66
N VAL A 164 -15.51 -8.52 -8.78
CA VAL A 164 -14.90 -8.85 -7.48
C VAL A 164 -14.73 -10.35 -7.44
N VAL A 165 -13.49 -10.81 -7.29
CA VAL A 165 -13.14 -12.23 -7.27
C VAL A 165 -12.44 -12.54 -5.96
N PHE A 166 -13.00 -13.48 -5.21
CA PHE A 166 -12.37 -14.10 -4.06
C PHE A 166 -12.26 -15.60 -4.32
N GLU A 167 -11.06 -16.10 -4.50
CA GLU A 167 -10.77 -17.53 -4.64
C GLU A 167 -9.66 -17.92 -3.66
N SER A 168 -10.04 -18.47 -2.52
CA SER A 168 -9.10 -19.08 -1.58
C SER A 168 -9.83 -20.15 -0.77
N GLU A 169 -9.18 -21.27 -0.54
CA GLU A 169 -9.73 -22.38 0.25
C GLU A 169 -9.70 -22.12 1.76
N CYS A 170 -9.10 -21.00 2.21
CA CYS A 170 -8.72 -20.75 3.60
C CYS A 170 -9.36 -19.53 4.27
N PHE A 171 -10.37 -18.90 3.67
CA PHE A 171 -11.04 -17.77 4.33
C PHE A 171 -11.86 -18.23 5.54
N ASP A 172 -11.45 -17.78 6.75
CA ASP A 172 -12.27 -17.95 7.95
C ASP A 172 -13.36 -16.88 8.02
N GLU A 173 -13.09 -15.65 7.55
CA GLU A 173 -14.01 -14.54 7.59
C GLU A 173 -13.79 -13.54 6.45
N VAL A 174 -14.85 -13.22 5.72
CA VAL A 174 -14.89 -12.10 4.76
C VAL A 174 -16.05 -11.20 5.16
N LEU A 175 -15.73 -9.98 5.60
CA LEU A 175 -16.73 -8.95 5.95
C LEU A 175 -16.64 -7.80 4.95
N MET A 176 -17.77 -7.50 4.32
CA MET A 176 -17.97 -6.31 3.48
C MET A 176 -19.12 -5.51 4.12
N GLU A 177 -18.83 -4.30 4.56
CA GLU A 177 -19.78 -3.37 5.19
C GLU A 177 -20.31 -2.36 4.17
#